data_8d74cbce04a54481d984a635a0123713
#
_entry.id   8d74cbce04a54481d984a635a0123713
#
_cell.length_a   1.000
_cell.length_b   1.000
_cell.length_c   1.000
_cell.angle_alpha   90.00
_cell.angle_beta   90.00
_cell.angle_gamma   90.00
#
_symmetry.space_group_name_H-M   'P 1'
#
loop_
_entity.id
_entity.type
_entity.pdbx_description
1 polymer ?
#
loop_
_entity_poly.entity_id
_entity_poly.type
_entity_poly.pdbx_seq_one_letter_code
_entity_poly.pdbx_strand_id
1 'polypeptide(L)'
;MPKFIPSNIPEELKSESFMLWRYEERDGRKTKPPLNPNTGLRGDVTDPIQWTDYETALGAHQSGRYRSNGISVVVHPDSGLVGLDLDHCIVDGKFSEEAQEIVDGVCSYSEISPSGEGVRIFLYGKLPDKGRRRGNFECYDKGRHLTVTGNHI
;
A
#
# COMPACT_ATOMS: atom_id res chain seq x y z
N MET A 1 -2.45 -10.43 -13.85
CA MET A 1 -1.73 -10.33 -12.55
C MET A 1 -1.13 -8.93 -12.41
N PRO A 2 -1.31 -8.30 -11.27
CA PRO A 2 -0.63 -7.03 -11.04
C PRO A 2 0.88 -7.25 -11.05
N LYS A 3 1.57 -6.29 -11.62
CA LYS A 3 3.02 -6.34 -11.75
C LYS A 3 3.65 -6.07 -10.38
N PHE A 4 4.58 -6.92 -9.95
CA PHE A 4 5.33 -6.75 -8.70
C PHE A 4 6.81 -6.63 -9.03
N ILE A 5 7.40 -5.47 -8.73
CA ILE A 5 8.79 -5.14 -9.07
C ILE A 5 9.50 -4.62 -7.82
N PRO A 6 9.92 -5.52 -6.91
CA PRO A 6 10.51 -5.10 -5.63
C PRO A 6 11.75 -4.22 -5.80
N SER A 7 12.50 -4.36 -6.89
CA SER A 7 13.68 -3.53 -7.16
C SER A 7 13.37 -2.04 -7.33
N ASN A 8 12.13 -1.69 -7.63
CA ASN A 8 11.72 -0.29 -7.79
C ASN A 8 11.25 0.36 -6.48
N ILE A 9 11.10 -0.41 -5.42
CA ILE A 9 10.67 0.13 -4.12
C ILE A 9 11.81 0.95 -3.51
N PRO A 10 11.56 2.21 -3.10
CA PRO A 10 12.62 3.05 -2.53
C PRO A 10 13.22 2.48 -1.25
N GLU A 11 14.51 2.65 -1.06
CA GLU A 11 15.21 2.19 0.15
C GLU A 11 14.62 2.78 1.43
N GLU A 12 14.20 4.04 1.38
CA GLU A 12 13.56 4.70 2.51
C GLU A 12 12.26 3.98 2.93
N LEU A 13 11.46 3.56 1.96
CA LEU A 13 10.23 2.82 2.23
C LEU A 13 10.54 1.41 2.75
N LYS A 14 11.63 0.78 2.30
CA LYS A 14 12.06 -0.53 2.80
C LYS A 14 12.49 -0.52 4.25
N SER A 15 12.77 0.63 4.85
CA SER A 15 13.10 0.75 6.27
C SER A 15 11.88 0.70 7.19
N GLU A 16 10.68 0.75 6.63
CA GLU A 16 9.43 0.68 7.36
C GLU A 16 9.06 -0.74 7.80
N SER A 17 7.92 -0.88 8.46
CA SER A 17 7.36 -2.18 8.86
C SER A 17 6.40 -2.70 7.80
N PHE A 18 6.38 -4.00 7.62
CA PHE A 18 5.64 -4.65 6.54
C PHE A 18 4.78 -5.79 7.05
N MET A 19 3.74 -6.08 6.28
CA MET A 19 2.89 -7.26 6.40
C MET A 19 2.72 -7.87 5.00
N LEU A 20 2.05 -9.00 4.92
CA LEU A 20 1.58 -9.56 3.66
C LEU A 20 0.13 -9.15 3.44
N TRP A 21 -0.36 -9.37 2.23
CA TRP A 21 -1.78 -9.22 1.93
C TRP A 21 -2.20 -10.28 0.92
N ARG A 22 -3.52 -10.54 0.89
CA ARG A 22 -4.12 -11.47 -0.05
C ARG A 22 -5.48 -10.92 -0.50
N TYR A 23 -5.86 -11.20 -1.74
CA TYR A 23 -7.22 -10.94 -2.17
C TYR A 23 -8.18 -11.90 -1.47
N GLU A 24 -9.23 -11.33 -0.92
CA GLU A 24 -10.37 -12.07 -0.39
C GLU A 24 -11.65 -11.43 -0.88
N GLU A 25 -12.67 -12.26 -1.12
CA GLU A 25 -13.98 -11.76 -1.46
C GLU A 25 -14.85 -11.72 -0.20
N ARG A 26 -15.45 -10.54 0.04
CA ARG A 26 -16.34 -10.33 1.18
C ARG A 26 -17.56 -9.55 0.70
N ASP A 27 -18.74 -10.13 0.89
CA ASP A 27 -20.01 -9.52 0.48
C ASP A 27 -20.02 -9.09 -1.00
N GLY A 28 -19.47 -9.95 -1.88
CA GLY A 28 -19.35 -9.66 -3.31
C GLY A 28 -18.28 -8.65 -3.69
N ARG A 29 -17.48 -8.20 -2.74
CA ARG A 29 -16.40 -7.23 -2.97
C ARG A 29 -15.03 -7.86 -2.76
N LYS A 30 -14.11 -7.52 -3.64
CA LYS A 30 -12.72 -7.91 -3.54
C LYS A 30 -12.01 -7.02 -2.53
N THR A 31 -11.49 -7.64 -1.46
CA THR A 31 -10.76 -6.95 -0.40
C THR A 31 -9.32 -7.43 -0.34
N LYS A 32 -8.48 -6.67 0.34
CA LYS A 32 -7.04 -6.97 0.51
C LYS A 32 -6.68 -6.96 1.99
N PRO A 33 -7.18 -7.92 2.80
CA PRO A 33 -6.83 -7.95 4.21
C PRO A 33 -5.35 -8.20 4.43
N PRO A 34 -4.79 -7.64 5.52
CA PRO A 34 -3.42 -7.91 5.88
C PRO A 34 -3.26 -9.33 6.43
N LEU A 35 -2.10 -9.92 6.16
CA LEU A 35 -1.72 -11.21 6.73
C LEU A 35 -0.48 -11.03 7.61
N ASN A 36 -0.47 -11.71 8.73
CA ASN A 36 0.72 -11.81 9.58
C ASN A 36 1.81 -12.56 8.80
N PRO A 37 2.96 -11.95 8.55
CA PRO A 37 4.01 -12.57 7.74
C PRO A 37 4.68 -13.78 8.38
N ASN A 38 4.49 -13.98 9.68
CA ASN A 38 5.05 -15.11 10.41
C ASN A 38 4.11 -16.32 10.48
N THR A 39 2.81 -16.13 10.32
CA THR A 39 1.80 -17.18 10.44
C THR A 39 0.97 -17.40 9.18
N GLY A 40 0.89 -16.41 8.31
CA GLY A 40 0.00 -16.41 7.15
C GLY A 40 -1.47 -16.24 7.48
N LEU A 41 -1.81 -16.05 8.75
CA LEU A 41 -3.18 -15.78 9.19
C LEU A 41 -3.51 -14.31 9.05
N ARG A 42 -4.82 -14.01 9.01
CA ARG A 42 -5.29 -12.63 8.99
C ARG A 42 -4.70 -11.86 10.16
N GLY A 43 -4.14 -10.69 9.87
CA GLY A 43 -3.41 -9.88 10.84
C GLY A 43 -4.15 -8.63 11.26
N ASP A 44 -3.60 -7.99 12.29
CA ASP A 44 -4.05 -6.72 12.82
C ASP A 44 -2.97 -5.67 12.56
N VAL A 45 -3.28 -4.67 11.75
CA VAL A 45 -2.33 -3.61 11.38
C VAL A 45 -1.95 -2.72 12.56
N THR A 46 -2.71 -2.74 13.64
CA THR A 46 -2.44 -1.93 14.85
C THR A 46 -1.56 -2.66 15.86
N ASP A 47 -1.26 -3.93 15.64
CA ASP A 47 -0.44 -4.74 16.54
C ASP A 47 0.99 -4.88 16.01
N PRO A 48 1.98 -4.17 16.60
CA PRO A 48 3.36 -4.22 16.11
C PRO A 48 4.01 -5.61 16.11
N ILE A 49 3.53 -6.52 16.96
CA ILE A 49 4.05 -7.89 17.02
C ILE A 49 3.79 -8.63 15.70
N GLN A 50 2.76 -8.24 14.95
CA GLN A 50 2.36 -8.84 13.68
C GLN A 50 3.03 -8.19 12.46
N TRP A 51 3.92 -7.22 12.67
CA TRP A 51 4.70 -6.60 11.61
C TRP A 51 6.07 -7.28 11.50
N THR A 52 6.73 -7.08 10.37
CA THR A 52 8.11 -7.54 10.17
C THR A 52 8.87 -6.55 9.30
N ASP A 53 10.17 -6.82 9.10
CA ASP A 53 10.97 -6.02 8.19
C ASP A 53 10.67 -6.37 6.72
N TYR A 54 11.15 -5.53 5.82
CA TYR A 54 10.95 -5.68 4.38
C TYR A 54 11.49 -7.02 3.85
N GLU A 55 12.71 -7.40 4.22
CA GLU A 55 13.34 -8.62 3.71
C GLU A 55 12.59 -9.88 4.15
N THR A 56 12.13 -9.93 5.38
CA THR A 56 11.35 -11.05 5.90
C THR A 56 9.99 -11.13 5.21
N ALA A 57 9.30 -10.00 5.02
CA ALA A 57 8.02 -9.98 4.31
C ALA A 57 8.18 -10.40 2.84
N LEU A 58 9.19 -9.87 2.16
CA LEU A 58 9.48 -10.23 0.78
C LEU A 58 9.78 -11.72 0.64
N GLY A 59 10.62 -12.26 1.51
CA GLY A 59 10.95 -13.68 1.52
C GLY A 59 9.73 -14.57 1.77
N ALA A 60 8.87 -14.20 2.70
CA ALA A 60 7.63 -14.92 2.97
C ALA A 60 6.69 -14.92 1.77
N HIS A 61 6.56 -13.78 1.10
CA HIS A 61 5.76 -13.69 -0.13
C HIS A 61 6.33 -14.54 -1.26
N GLN A 62 7.63 -14.41 -1.53
CA GLN A 62 8.29 -15.11 -2.63
C GLN A 62 8.34 -16.63 -2.43
N SER A 63 8.33 -17.10 -1.18
CA SER A 63 8.26 -18.52 -0.87
C SER A 63 6.95 -19.19 -1.28
N GLY A 64 5.88 -18.40 -1.42
CA GLY A 64 4.54 -18.88 -1.75
C GLY A 64 3.83 -19.65 -0.63
N ARG A 65 4.45 -19.78 0.55
CA ARG A 65 3.94 -20.63 1.65
C ARG A 65 2.59 -20.19 2.20
N TYR A 66 2.29 -18.91 2.17
CA TYR A 66 1.04 -18.35 2.70
C TYR A 66 0.05 -17.94 1.62
N ARG A 67 0.37 -18.17 0.36
CA ARG A 67 -0.47 -17.78 -0.79
C ARG A 67 -0.82 -16.30 -0.79
N SER A 68 0.12 -15.46 -0.38
CA SER A 68 -0.05 -14.02 -0.40
C SER A 68 -0.01 -13.49 -1.84
N ASN A 69 -0.67 -12.37 -2.07
CA ASN A 69 -0.65 -11.69 -3.36
C ASN A 69 0.41 -10.58 -3.42
N GLY A 70 0.98 -10.22 -2.28
CA GLY A 70 2.05 -9.24 -2.23
C GLY A 70 2.39 -8.85 -0.79
N ILE A 71 3.19 -7.79 -0.69
CA ILE A 71 3.57 -7.17 0.58
C ILE A 71 2.88 -5.82 0.73
N SER A 72 2.74 -5.37 1.95
CA SER A 72 2.19 -4.06 2.27
C SER A 72 3.01 -3.37 3.35
N VAL A 73 3.13 -2.06 3.23
CA VAL A 73 3.77 -1.24 4.26
C VAL A 73 2.74 -0.84 5.31
N VAL A 74 3.15 -0.88 6.57
CA VAL A 74 2.29 -0.46 7.69
C VAL A 74 2.44 1.04 7.89
N VAL A 75 1.31 1.73 7.96
CA VAL A 75 1.25 3.16 8.25
C VAL A 75 0.85 3.32 9.73
N HIS A 76 1.78 3.82 10.54
CA HIS A 76 1.55 4.02 11.97
C HIS A 76 2.10 5.37 12.42
N PRO A 77 1.59 5.91 13.56
CA PRO A 77 1.90 7.29 13.96
C PRO A 77 3.38 7.62 14.13
N ASP A 78 4.16 6.63 14.57
CA ASP A 78 5.57 6.84 14.93
C ASP A 78 6.50 6.87 13.72
N SER A 79 6.03 6.43 12.55
CA SER A 79 6.86 6.38 11.35
C SER A 79 6.97 7.71 10.60
N GLY A 80 5.97 8.59 10.75
CA GLY A 80 5.83 9.77 9.91
C GLY A 80 5.47 9.49 8.46
N LEU A 81 5.24 8.22 8.11
CA LEU A 81 4.82 7.82 6.78
C LEU A 81 3.36 8.19 6.53
N VAL A 82 3.11 8.82 5.40
CA VAL A 82 1.78 9.16 4.92
C VAL A 82 1.54 8.43 3.61
N GLY A 83 0.39 7.80 3.49
CA GLY A 83 -0.05 7.18 2.25
C GLY A 83 -1.26 7.90 1.66
N LEU A 84 -1.20 8.16 0.36
CA LEU A 84 -2.35 8.61 -0.40
C LEU A 84 -2.86 7.45 -1.26
N ASP A 85 -4.16 7.26 -1.26
CA ASP A 85 -4.84 6.22 -2.03
C ASP A 85 -5.85 6.89 -2.97
N LEU A 86 -5.52 6.89 -4.26
CA LEU A 86 -6.35 7.49 -5.30
C LEU A 86 -7.04 6.37 -6.07
N ASP A 87 -8.23 6.00 -5.62
CA ASP A 87 -8.99 4.91 -6.23
C ASP A 87 -9.71 5.34 -7.50
N HIS A 88 -9.86 4.38 -8.43
CA HIS A 88 -10.61 4.55 -9.67
C HIS A 88 -10.21 5.79 -10.50
N CYS A 89 -8.91 6.09 -10.50
CA CYS A 89 -8.39 7.25 -11.23
C CYS A 89 -7.68 6.91 -12.55
N ILE A 90 -7.60 5.62 -12.89
CA ILE A 90 -7.00 5.18 -14.16
C ILE A 90 -8.08 4.50 -14.98
N VAL A 91 -8.35 5.04 -16.16
CA VAL A 91 -9.30 4.50 -17.13
C VAL A 91 -8.61 4.39 -18.48
N ASP A 92 -8.63 3.19 -19.06
CA ASP A 92 -7.97 2.90 -20.34
C ASP A 92 -6.48 3.31 -20.35
N GLY A 93 -5.81 3.06 -19.22
CA GLY A 93 -4.38 3.37 -19.04
C GLY A 93 -4.07 4.85 -18.86
N LYS A 94 -5.08 5.70 -18.73
CA LYS A 94 -4.92 7.15 -18.56
C LYS A 94 -5.35 7.58 -17.17
N PHE A 95 -4.57 8.46 -16.56
CA PHE A 95 -4.93 9.07 -15.29
C PHE A 95 -6.03 10.12 -15.47
N SER A 96 -6.92 10.22 -14.48
CA SER A 96 -7.81 11.37 -14.42
C SER A 96 -6.98 12.66 -14.27
N GLU A 97 -7.51 13.77 -14.72
CA GLU A 97 -6.85 15.08 -14.61
C GLU A 97 -6.50 15.41 -13.15
N GLU A 98 -7.44 15.16 -12.23
CA GLU A 98 -7.24 15.38 -10.81
C GLU A 98 -6.11 14.51 -10.23
N ALA A 99 -6.06 13.22 -10.59
CA ALA A 99 -4.99 12.33 -10.15
C ALA A 99 -3.63 12.78 -10.69
N GLN A 100 -3.56 13.19 -11.94
CA GLN A 100 -2.33 13.66 -12.55
C GLN A 100 -1.81 14.92 -11.83
N GLU A 101 -2.69 15.85 -11.50
CA GLU A 101 -2.34 17.06 -10.74
C GLU A 101 -1.78 16.72 -9.36
N ILE A 102 -2.38 15.75 -8.67
CA ILE A 102 -1.91 15.32 -7.35
C ILE A 102 -0.54 14.66 -7.44
N VAL A 103 -0.35 13.73 -8.38
CA VAL A 103 0.94 13.06 -8.59
C VAL A 103 2.03 14.07 -8.88
N ASP A 104 1.78 15.00 -9.77
CA ASP A 104 2.74 16.03 -10.16
C ASP A 104 3.04 17.01 -9.02
N GLY A 105 2.02 17.36 -8.24
CA GLY A 105 2.14 18.32 -7.14
C GLY A 105 2.84 17.75 -5.91
N VAL A 106 2.56 16.50 -5.57
CA VAL A 106 3.19 15.82 -4.41
C VAL A 106 4.66 15.51 -4.70
N CYS A 107 4.96 15.12 -5.91
CA CYS A 107 6.33 14.86 -6.38
C CYS A 107 7.08 13.86 -5.48
N SER A 108 6.42 12.78 -5.07
CA SER A 108 6.97 11.72 -4.24
C SER A 108 6.79 10.37 -4.92
N TYR A 109 7.36 9.31 -4.33
CA TYR A 109 7.23 7.98 -4.90
C TYR A 109 5.77 7.60 -5.09
N SER A 110 5.43 7.29 -6.32
CA SER A 110 4.07 6.94 -6.73
C SER A 110 4.08 5.66 -7.53
N GLU A 111 3.06 4.84 -7.34
CA GLU A 111 2.92 3.57 -8.04
C GLU A 111 1.47 3.28 -8.42
N ILE A 112 1.32 2.44 -9.42
CA ILE A 112 0.01 1.92 -9.80
C ILE A 112 -0.39 0.85 -8.79
N SER A 113 -1.62 0.90 -8.30
CA SER A 113 -2.16 -0.06 -7.37
C SER A 113 -2.30 -1.46 -7.98
N PRO A 114 -2.43 -2.52 -7.16
CA PRO A 114 -2.57 -3.89 -7.67
C PRO A 114 -3.73 -4.10 -8.64
N SER A 115 -4.80 -3.35 -8.52
CA SER A 115 -5.94 -3.44 -9.46
C SER A 115 -5.62 -2.88 -10.85
N GLY A 116 -4.61 -2.02 -10.95
CA GLY A 116 -4.32 -1.28 -12.18
C GLY A 116 -5.20 -0.05 -12.40
N GLU A 117 -6.13 0.22 -11.49
CA GLU A 117 -7.13 1.30 -11.62
C GLU A 117 -6.88 2.47 -10.68
N GLY A 118 -5.93 2.34 -9.77
CA GLY A 118 -5.64 3.37 -8.78
C GLY A 118 -4.15 3.70 -8.70
N VAL A 119 -3.87 4.76 -7.96
CA VAL A 119 -2.52 5.24 -7.69
C VAL A 119 -2.30 5.32 -6.19
N ARG A 120 -1.13 4.93 -5.74
CA ARG A 120 -0.67 5.13 -4.37
C ARG A 120 0.55 6.00 -4.34
N ILE A 121 0.56 6.94 -3.41
CA ILE A 121 1.67 7.86 -3.21
C ILE A 121 2.13 7.73 -1.77
N PHE A 122 3.44 7.62 -1.57
CA PHE A 122 4.05 7.52 -0.25
C PHE A 122 4.93 8.73 -0.01
N LEU A 123 4.75 9.37 1.12
CA LEU A 123 5.54 10.52 1.52
C LEU A 123 5.69 10.56 3.04
N TYR A 124 6.59 11.40 3.52
CA TYR A 124 6.78 11.62 4.94
C TYR A 124 6.29 13.03 5.30
N GLY A 125 5.51 13.10 6.37
CA GLY A 125 4.94 14.36 6.79
C GLY A 125 3.90 14.18 7.87
N LYS A 126 3.06 15.20 8.03
CA LYS A 126 2.00 15.22 9.02
C LYS A 126 0.70 15.65 8.36
N LEU A 127 -0.35 14.90 8.58
CA LEU A 127 -1.67 15.22 8.05
C LEU A 127 -2.46 16.11 9.02
N PRO A 128 -3.37 16.95 8.48
CA PRO A 128 -4.34 17.64 9.31
C PRO A 128 -5.35 16.65 9.92
N ASP A 129 -6.02 17.05 10.98
CA ASP A 129 -7.02 16.20 11.64
C ASP A 129 -8.30 16.01 10.82
N LYS A 130 -8.53 16.87 9.84
CA LYS A 130 -9.71 16.86 8.98
C LYS A 130 -9.34 16.92 7.51
N GLY A 131 -10.28 16.56 6.64
CA GLY A 131 -10.08 16.65 5.19
C GLY A 131 -9.24 15.53 4.62
N ARG A 132 -9.31 14.33 5.23
CA ARG A 132 -8.51 13.16 4.82
C ARG A 132 -9.14 12.33 3.71
N ARG A 133 -10.36 12.69 3.31
CA ARG A 133 -11.09 11.99 2.25
C ARG A 133 -11.79 12.97 1.33
N ARG A 134 -11.68 12.72 0.03
CA ARG A 134 -12.38 13.45 -1.01
C ARG A 134 -12.79 12.48 -2.11
N GLY A 135 -14.08 12.10 -2.13
CA GLY A 135 -14.58 11.10 -3.06
C GLY A 135 -13.86 9.77 -2.90
N ASN A 136 -13.20 9.31 -3.94
CA ASN A 136 -12.40 8.07 -3.95
C ASN A 136 -10.95 8.28 -3.54
N PHE A 137 -10.58 9.48 -3.12
CA PHE A 137 -9.21 9.83 -2.74
C PHE A 137 -9.11 9.97 -1.23
N GLU A 138 -8.17 9.24 -0.63
CA GLU A 138 -7.97 9.18 0.81
C GLU A 138 -6.50 9.34 1.16
N CYS A 139 -6.23 9.86 2.36
CA CYS A 139 -4.88 9.90 2.89
C CYS A 139 -4.86 9.38 4.33
N TYR A 140 -3.78 8.68 4.67
CA TYR A 140 -3.63 7.98 5.94
C TYR A 140 -2.27 8.24 6.56
N ASP A 141 -2.25 8.37 7.88
CA ASP A 141 -1.01 8.45 8.68
C ASP A 141 -0.97 7.44 9.82
N LYS A 142 -2.01 6.61 9.97
CA LYS A 142 -2.11 5.59 11.01
C LYS A 142 -3.16 4.53 10.70
N GLY A 143 -3.01 3.37 11.35
CA GLY A 143 -4.05 2.34 11.37
C GLY A 143 -4.36 1.70 10.02
N ARG A 144 -3.42 1.75 9.08
CA ARG A 144 -3.59 1.21 7.74
C ARG A 144 -2.36 0.42 7.31
N HIS A 145 -2.57 -0.48 6.37
CA HIS A 145 -1.52 -1.02 5.54
C HIS A 145 -1.81 -0.66 4.09
N LEU A 146 -0.78 -0.36 3.34
CA LEU A 146 -0.91 -0.02 1.93
C LEU A 146 -0.07 -1.00 1.12
N THR A 147 -0.68 -1.62 0.13
CA THR A 147 0.02 -2.54 -0.76
C THR A 147 1.14 -1.80 -1.49
N VAL A 148 2.28 -2.46 -1.65
CA VAL A 148 3.44 -1.91 -2.34
C VAL A 148 3.78 -2.85 -3.50
N THR A 149 3.79 -2.31 -4.71
CA THR A 149 3.98 -3.11 -5.92
C THR A 149 5.32 -2.86 -6.61
N GLY A 150 5.90 -1.69 -6.42
CA GLY A 150 7.06 -1.27 -7.21
C GLY A 150 6.69 -0.93 -8.67
N ASN A 151 5.42 -0.94 -9.01
CA ASN A 151 4.95 -0.54 -10.35
C ASN A 151 4.95 0.99 -10.45
N HIS A 152 6.15 1.54 -10.45
CA HIS A 152 6.45 2.97 -10.37
C HIS A 152 5.94 3.73 -11.60
N ILE A 153 5.42 4.93 -11.34
CA ILE A 153 4.95 5.86 -12.37
C ILE A 153 6.09 6.76 -12.82
#